data_c2720f1097f11d419862659cd5d753c7
#
_entry.id   c2720f1097f11d419862659cd5d753c7
#
_cell.length_a   1.000
_cell.length_b   1.000
_cell.length_c   1.000
_cell.angle_alpha   90.00
_cell.angle_beta   90.00
_cell.angle_gamma   90.00
#
_symmetry.space_group_name_H-M   'P 1'
#
loop_
_entity.id
_entity.type
_entity.pdbx_description
1 polymer ?
#
loop_
_entity_poly.entity_id
_entity_poly.type
_entity_poly.pdbx_seq_one_letter_code
_entity_poly.pdbx_strand_id
1 'polypeptide(L)'
;DVLEDCDVTKNNLNNLFGPDVAEIVDGVSKLGKLDMKSGTEREVNNLQKMMLAMSKDVRVVLVKICDRLHNMRTIEHLPRFKQIQKSKETIELYGPLALRIGMQDIRSELEDLAFRCIHPLRASMLESAIKKSSGGRKKIVTKIRKELKRRLKANGIEDVAVKGREKNIYSIYRKIKSKHKPFSEILDVYGFRILVDSVDDCYRSLGIIHNYFSPIENRFKDYIAIPKSNGYQALHTSLLALNAFPIEVQIQTRNMSVSYTHLTLPTINW
;
A
#
# COMPACT_ATOMS: atom_id res chain seq x y z
N ASP A 1 5.74 -24.61 -5.26
CA ASP A 1 6.75 -25.14 -6.18
C ASP A 1 6.99 -26.64 -5.95
N VAL A 2 7.13 -27.15 -4.67
CA VAL A 2 7.41 -28.58 -4.41
C VAL A 2 6.35 -29.52 -5.02
N LEU A 3 5.07 -29.16 -4.98
CA LEU A 3 3.98 -29.93 -5.62
C LEU A 3 3.91 -29.73 -7.15
N GLU A 4 4.60 -28.73 -7.69
CA GLU A 4 4.61 -28.39 -9.12
C GLU A 4 5.85 -28.92 -9.82
N ASP A 5 7.01 -28.86 -9.14
CA ASP A 5 8.32 -29.10 -9.73
C ASP A 5 8.96 -30.41 -9.26
N CYS A 6 8.40 -31.08 -8.25
CA CYS A 6 8.95 -32.31 -7.68
C CYS A 6 7.87 -33.41 -7.65
N ASP A 7 8.31 -34.68 -7.67
CA ASP A 7 7.43 -35.87 -7.52
C ASP A 7 7.00 -36.07 -6.05
N VAL A 8 6.44 -35.00 -5.44
CA VAL A 8 5.95 -35.00 -4.06
C VAL A 8 4.43 -34.85 -4.06
N THR A 9 3.74 -35.74 -3.36
CA THR A 9 2.29 -35.69 -3.22
C THR A 9 1.85 -34.90 -1.98
N LYS A 10 0.59 -34.42 -1.97
CA LYS A 10 0.00 -33.79 -0.79
C LYS A 10 0.09 -34.68 0.46
N ASN A 11 -0.06 -36.01 0.28
CA ASN A 11 0.06 -36.97 1.38
C ASN A 11 1.47 -37.01 1.99
N ASN A 12 2.51 -36.90 1.15
CA ASN A 12 3.89 -36.80 1.62
C ASN A 12 4.09 -35.57 2.47
N LEU A 13 3.57 -34.40 2.03
CA LEU A 13 3.64 -33.17 2.80
C LEU A 13 2.87 -33.26 4.12
N ASN A 14 1.68 -33.89 4.08
CA ASN A 14 0.88 -34.10 5.28
C ASN A 14 1.61 -34.95 6.34
N ASN A 15 2.30 -36.01 5.89
CA ASN A 15 3.05 -36.91 6.78
C ASN A 15 4.30 -36.22 7.36
N LEU A 16 4.96 -35.34 6.60
CA LEU A 16 6.19 -34.66 7.01
C LEU A 16 5.97 -33.41 7.83
N PHE A 17 4.95 -32.60 7.46
CA PHE A 17 4.76 -31.26 7.99
C PHE A 17 3.38 -31.00 8.61
N GLY A 18 2.51 -32.01 8.58
CA GLY A 18 1.13 -31.92 9.11
C GLY A 18 0.12 -31.33 8.10
N PRO A 19 -1.19 -31.46 8.43
CA PRO A 19 -2.28 -31.11 7.54
C PRO A 19 -2.33 -29.62 7.20
N ASP A 20 -2.07 -28.75 8.16
CA ASP A 20 -2.12 -27.29 7.96
C ASP A 20 -1.14 -26.82 6.89
N VAL A 21 0.11 -27.32 6.93
CA VAL A 21 1.14 -26.96 5.94
C VAL A 21 0.79 -27.55 4.58
N ALA A 22 0.34 -28.80 4.54
CA ALA A 22 -0.05 -29.48 3.30
C ALA A 22 -1.22 -28.76 2.60
N GLU A 23 -2.19 -28.23 3.36
CA GLU A 23 -3.31 -27.47 2.81
C GLU A 23 -2.87 -26.11 2.25
N ILE A 24 -2.02 -25.38 2.97
CA ILE A 24 -1.49 -24.11 2.49
C ILE A 24 -0.70 -24.31 1.18
N VAL A 25 0.21 -25.29 1.14
CA VAL A 25 1.02 -25.56 -0.06
C VAL A 25 0.16 -25.98 -1.23
N ASP A 26 -0.82 -26.86 -1.03
CA ASP A 26 -1.80 -27.26 -2.07
C ASP A 26 -2.60 -26.05 -2.58
N GLY A 27 -3.04 -25.18 -1.67
CA GLY A 27 -3.75 -23.97 -2.02
C GLY A 27 -2.92 -23.00 -2.86
N VAL A 28 -1.66 -22.79 -2.49
CA VAL A 28 -0.71 -21.91 -3.21
C VAL A 28 -0.43 -22.46 -4.61
N SER A 29 -0.20 -23.78 -4.75
CA SER A 29 0.02 -24.43 -6.05
C SER A 29 -1.22 -24.35 -6.96
N LYS A 30 -2.43 -24.54 -6.42
CA LYS A 30 -3.67 -24.39 -7.19
C LYS A 30 -3.87 -22.96 -7.69
N LEU A 31 -3.49 -21.96 -6.92
CA LEU A 31 -3.49 -20.55 -7.34
C LEU A 31 -2.41 -20.26 -8.39
N GLY A 32 -1.28 -20.96 -8.37
CA GLY A 32 -0.21 -20.84 -9.36
C GLY A 32 -0.64 -21.28 -10.77
N LYS A 33 -1.51 -22.26 -10.88
CA LYS A 33 -2.06 -22.81 -12.14
C LYS A 33 -3.17 -21.97 -12.78
N LEU A 34 -3.45 -20.77 -12.25
CA LEU A 34 -4.40 -19.87 -12.89
C LEU A 34 -3.84 -19.39 -14.23
N ASP A 35 -4.55 -19.75 -15.31
CA ASP A 35 -4.15 -19.43 -16.69
C ASP A 35 -4.25 -17.91 -16.92
N MET A 36 -3.10 -17.26 -17.02
CA MET A 36 -2.93 -15.83 -17.15
C MET A 36 -2.90 -15.37 -18.62
N LYS A 37 -3.71 -15.97 -19.48
CA LYS A 37 -3.89 -15.48 -20.85
C LYS A 37 -4.73 -14.21 -20.80
N SER A 38 -4.25 -13.14 -21.40
CA SER A 38 -4.87 -11.81 -21.42
C SER A 38 -6.31 -11.80 -21.97
N GLY A 39 -7.23 -11.17 -21.22
CA GLY A 39 -8.62 -10.92 -21.61
C GLY A 39 -9.44 -10.52 -20.38
N THR A 40 -10.27 -9.49 -20.52
CA THR A 40 -11.06 -8.89 -19.41
C THR A 40 -11.92 -9.88 -18.63
N GLU A 41 -12.53 -10.86 -19.31
CA GLU A 41 -13.33 -11.91 -18.64
C GLU A 41 -12.48 -12.86 -17.78
N ARG A 42 -11.22 -13.10 -18.18
CA ARG A 42 -10.28 -13.97 -17.42
C ARG A 42 -9.69 -13.28 -16.21
N GLU A 43 -9.48 -11.96 -16.27
CA GLU A 43 -9.06 -11.18 -15.11
C GLU A 43 -10.10 -11.24 -14.00
N VAL A 44 -11.39 -11.12 -14.36
CA VAL A 44 -12.52 -11.27 -13.42
C VAL A 44 -12.55 -12.68 -12.82
N ASN A 45 -12.40 -13.72 -13.66
CA ASN A 45 -12.38 -15.11 -13.20
C ASN A 45 -11.18 -15.41 -12.29
N ASN A 46 -10.00 -14.86 -12.58
CA ASN A 46 -8.82 -15.03 -11.74
C ASN A 46 -8.98 -14.31 -10.40
N LEU A 47 -9.55 -13.11 -10.40
CA LEU A 47 -9.86 -12.39 -9.18
C LEU A 47 -10.91 -13.14 -8.34
N GLN A 48 -11.96 -13.70 -8.96
CA GLN A 48 -12.96 -14.51 -8.27
C GLN A 48 -12.36 -15.78 -7.65
N LYS A 49 -11.49 -16.50 -8.37
CA LYS A 49 -10.79 -17.69 -7.84
C LYS A 49 -9.87 -17.34 -6.67
N MET A 50 -9.14 -16.21 -6.75
CA MET A 50 -8.34 -15.73 -5.65
C MET A 50 -9.20 -15.32 -4.45
N MET A 51 -10.35 -14.68 -4.66
CA MET A 51 -11.30 -14.38 -3.60
C MET A 51 -11.89 -15.64 -2.96
N LEU A 52 -12.19 -16.65 -3.76
CA LEU A 52 -12.64 -17.94 -3.25
C LEU A 52 -11.55 -18.64 -2.42
N ALA A 53 -10.29 -18.55 -2.82
CA ALA A 53 -9.18 -19.07 -2.04
C ALA A 53 -9.01 -18.30 -0.72
N MET A 54 -9.18 -16.96 -0.74
CA MET A 54 -9.18 -16.13 0.48
C MET A 54 -10.28 -16.54 1.46
N SER A 55 -11.47 -16.88 0.96
CA SER A 55 -12.59 -17.30 1.82
C SER A 55 -12.33 -18.65 2.50
N LYS A 56 -11.47 -19.49 1.91
CA LYS A 56 -11.07 -20.77 2.49
C LYS A 56 -9.92 -20.64 3.48
N ASP A 57 -8.84 -20.01 3.07
CA ASP A 57 -7.67 -19.77 3.91
C ASP A 57 -6.87 -18.56 3.41
N VAL A 58 -6.91 -17.48 4.16
CA VAL A 58 -6.20 -16.24 3.84
C VAL A 58 -4.69 -16.41 3.82
N ARG A 59 -4.13 -17.38 4.58
CA ARG A 59 -2.69 -17.65 4.62
C ARG A 59 -2.14 -17.99 3.24
N VAL A 60 -2.92 -18.71 2.42
CA VAL A 60 -2.58 -19.05 1.02
C VAL A 60 -2.31 -17.79 0.19
N VAL A 61 -3.18 -16.78 0.32
CA VAL A 61 -3.04 -15.54 -0.43
C VAL A 61 -1.89 -14.69 0.09
N LEU A 62 -1.67 -14.69 1.42
CA LEU A 62 -0.51 -14.01 2.01
C LEU A 62 0.82 -14.57 1.48
N VAL A 63 0.95 -15.89 1.48
CA VAL A 63 2.14 -16.57 0.93
C VAL A 63 2.32 -16.21 -0.55
N LYS A 64 1.24 -16.23 -1.35
CA LYS A 64 1.31 -15.90 -2.77
C LYS A 64 1.68 -14.45 -3.06
N ILE A 65 1.25 -13.50 -2.22
CA ILE A 65 1.67 -12.10 -2.33
C ILE A 65 3.15 -11.94 -1.96
N CYS A 66 3.63 -12.63 -0.93
CA CYS A 66 5.04 -12.60 -0.54
C CYS A 66 5.93 -13.23 -1.62
N ASP A 67 5.52 -14.36 -2.20
CA ASP A 67 6.16 -14.99 -3.35
C ASP A 67 6.23 -14.01 -4.53
N ARG A 68 5.10 -13.35 -4.88
CA ARG A 68 5.08 -12.34 -5.94
C ARG A 68 6.02 -11.17 -5.65
N LEU A 69 6.09 -10.71 -4.42
CA LEU A 69 7.00 -9.64 -4.04
C LEU A 69 8.47 -10.05 -4.22
N HIS A 70 8.83 -11.26 -3.80
CA HIS A 70 10.17 -11.80 -4.02
C HIS A 70 10.48 -11.88 -5.51
N ASN A 71 9.57 -12.44 -6.32
CA ASN A 71 9.72 -12.55 -7.77
C ASN A 71 9.85 -11.17 -8.45
N MET A 72 9.17 -10.14 -7.94
CA MET A 72 9.30 -8.78 -8.46
C MET A 72 10.64 -8.13 -8.09
N ARG A 73 11.21 -8.45 -6.93
CA ARG A 73 12.53 -7.97 -6.51
C ARG A 73 13.68 -8.59 -7.32
N THR A 74 13.45 -9.78 -7.87
CA THR A 74 14.44 -10.53 -8.68
C THR A 74 14.06 -10.65 -10.15
N ILE A 75 13.19 -9.77 -10.65
CA ILE A 75 12.58 -9.89 -11.98
C ILE A 75 13.59 -9.75 -13.13
N GLU A 76 14.73 -9.15 -12.87
CA GLU A 76 15.82 -8.93 -13.85
C GLU A 76 16.39 -10.22 -14.45
N HIS A 77 16.30 -11.35 -13.73
CA HIS A 77 16.77 -12.65 -14.20
C HIS A 77 15.86 -13.29 -15.25
N LEU A 78 14.68 -12.72 -15.50
CA LEU A 78 13.74 -13.23 -16.50
C LEU A 78 13.95 -12.57 -17.87
N PRO A 79 13.63 -13.25 -18.99
CA PRO A 79 13.54 -12.64 -20.30
C PRO A 79 12.59 -11.43 -20.31
N ARG A 80 12.89 -10.40 -21.09
CA ARG A 80 12.17 -9.11 -21.09
C ARG A 80 10.67 -9.24 -21.28
N PHE A 81 10.20 -10.12 -22.14
CA PHE A 81 8.77 -10.32 -22.37
C PHE A 81 8.06 -10.86 -21.12
N LYS A 82 8.71 -11.79 -20.37
CA LYS A 82 8.19 -12.33 -19.12
C LYS A 82 8.20 -11.26 -18.00
N GLN A 83 9.24 -10.42 -17.96
CA GLN A 83 9.29 -9.29 -17.04
C GLN A 83 8.06 -8.38 -17.20
N ILE A 84 7.74 -7.99 -18.44
CA ILE A 84 6.60 -7.11 -18.75
C ILE A 84 5.28 -7.79 -18.40
N GLN A 85 5.12 -9.06 -18.76
CA GLN A 85 3.91 -9.84 -18.47
C GLN A 85 3.65 -9.92 -16.97
N LYS A 86 4.66 -10.37 -16.20
CA LYS A 86 4.55 -10.49 -14.73
C LYS A 86 4.33 -9.15 -14.04
N SER A 87 4.92 -8.08 -14.56
CA SER A 87 4.74 -6.74 -14.02
C SER A 87 3.33 -6.19 -14.26
N LYS A 88 2.75 -6.42 -15.44
CA LYS A 88 1.34 -6.06 -15.72
C LYS A 88 0.41 -6.81 -14.78
N GLU A 89 0.55 -8.12 -14.69
CA GLU A 89 -0.20 -8.97 -13.78
C GLU A 89 -0.08 -8.48 -12.32
N THR A 90 1.10 -8.05 -11.91
CA THR A 90 1.32 -7.53 -10.57
C THR A 90 0.52 -6.26 -10.29
N ILE A 91 0.45 -5.33 -11.25
CA ILE A 91 -0.35 -4.09 -11.11
C ILE A 91 -1.85 -4.38 -11.15
N GLU A 92 -2.29 -5.26 -12.05
CA GLU A 92 -3.70 -5.50 -12.35
C GLU A 92 -4.37 -6.42 -11.32
N LEU A 93 -3.63 -7.38 -10.76
CA LEU A 93 -4.18 -8.39 -9.87
C LEU A 93 -3.63 -8.28 -8.43
N TYR A 94 -2.31 -8.38 -8.26
CA TYR A 94 -1.70 -8.45 -6.91
C TYR A 94 -1.74 -7.13 -6.16
N GLY A 95 -1.64 -5.99 -6.86
CA GLY A 95 -1.79 -4.67 -6.25
C GLY A 95 -3.15 -4.46 -5.60
N PRO A 96 -4.27 -4.62 -6.34
CA PRO A 96 -5.62 -4.57 -5.80
C PRO A 96 -5.88 -5.61 -4.70
N LEU A 97 -5.33 -6.83 -4.84
CA LEU A 97 -5.45 -7.88 -3.83
C LEU A 97 -4.78 -7.49 -2.52
N ALA A 98 -3.51 -7.04 -2.59
CA ALA A 98 -2.78 -6.56 -1.42
C ALA A 98 -3.49 -5.37 -0.74
N LEU A 99 -4.15 -4.49 -1.52
CA LEU A 99 -4.95 -3.42 -0.96
C LEU A 99 -6.16 -3.94 -0.18
N ARG A 100 -6.86 -4.96 -0.70
CA ARG A 100 -8.04 -5.54 -0.05
C ARG A 100 -7.73 -6.15 1.29
N ILE A 101 -6.60 -6.86 1.39
CA ILE A 101 -6.17 -7.46 2.65
C ILE A 101 -5.35 -6.51 3.54
N GLY A 102 -5.32 -5.20 3.20
CA GLY A 102 -4.71 -4.17 4.05
C GLY A 102 -3.18 -4.06 3.95
N MET A 103 -2.51 -4.84 3.09
CA MET A 103 -1.04 -4.84 2.95
C MET A 103 -0.54 -3.66 2.11
N GLN A 104 -0.79 -2.44 2.57
CA GLN A 104 -0.54 -1.20 1.82
C GLN A 104 0.94 -0.98 1.45
N ASP A 105 1.86 -1.37 2.34
CA ASP A 105 3.30 -1.18 2.10
C ASP A 105 3.79 -2.15 1.02
N ILE A 106 3.36 -3.41 1.09
CA ILE A 106 3.65 -4.43 0.07
C ILE A 106 3.03 -4.05 -1.28
N ARG A 107 1.77 -3.59 -1.28
CA ARG A 107 1.15 -3.06 -2.48
C ARG A 107 1.98 -1.95 -3.12
N SER A 108 2.41 -0.99 -2.32
CA SER A 108 3.20 0.15 -2.81
C SER A 108 4.52 -0.30 -3.44
N GLU A 109 5.19 -1.27 -2.83
CA GLU A 109 6.44 -1.82 -3.36
C GLU A 109 6.21 -2.63 -4.64
N LEU A 110 5.18 -3.48 -4.66
CA LEU A 110 4.79 -4.25 -5.86
C LEU A 110 4.49 -3.33 -7.05
N GLU A 111 3.67 -2.29 -6.83
CA GLU A 111 3.30 -1.32 -7.86
C GLU A 111 4.53 -0.55 -8.39
N ASP A 112 5.45 -0.16 -7.51
CA ASP A 112 6.67 0.57 -7.89
C ASP A 112 7.65 -0.30 -8.67
N LEU A 113 7.91 -1.53 -8.23
CA LEU A 113 8.78 -2.48 -8.94
C LEU A 113 8.22 -2.79 -10.32
N ALA A 114 6.92 -3.04 -10.42
CA ALA A 114 6.27 -3.31 -11.69
C ALA A 114 6.29 -2.09 -12.63
N PHE A 115 6.04 -0.88 -12.11
CA PHE A 115 6.11 0.34 -12.89
C PHE A 115 7.51 0.62 -13.43
N ARG A 116 8.56 0.44 -12.62
CA ARG A 116 9.96 0.56 -13.05
C ARG A 116 10.29 -0.44 -14.17
N CYS A 117 9.77 -1.64 -14.06
CA CYS A 117 9.95 -2.66 -15.08
C CYS A 117 9.22 -2.31 -16.37
N ILE A 118 7.94 -1.93 -16.34
CA ILE A 118 7.15 -1.66 -17.55
C ILE A 118 7.61 -0.36 -18.24
N HIS A 119 7.87 0.70 -17.46
CA HIS A 119 8.16 2.05 -17.96
C HIS A 119 9.47 2.62 -17.38
N PRO A 120 10.64 2.01 -17.68
CA PRO A 120 11.91 2.39 -17.04
C PRO A 120 12.28 3.85 -17.26
N LEU A 121 12.11 4.37 -18.48
CA LEU A 121 12.41 5.77 -18.80
C LEU A 121 11.51 6.74 -18.02
N ARG A 122 10.20 6.46 -17.93
CA ARG A 122 9.26 7.31 -17.17
C ARG A 122 9.56 7.26 -15.67
N ALA A 123 9.90 6.09 -15.15
CA ALA A 123 10.30 5.93 -13.76
C ALA A 123 11.55 6.75 -13.45
N SER A 124 12.60 6.63 -14.26
CA SER A 124 13.85 7.39 -14.15
C SER A 124 13.63 8.91 -14.23
N MET A 125 12.78 9.37 -15.18
CA MET A 125 12.43 10.79 -15.30
C MET A 125 11.71 11.31 -14.03
N LEU A 126 10.74 10.55 -13.50
CA LEU A 126 10.03 10.92 -12.27
C LEU A 126 10.96 10.92 -11.06
N GLU A 127 11.83 9.93 -10.93
CA GLU A 127 12.86 9.89 -9.88
C GLU A 127 13.79 11.11 -9.94
N SER A 128 14.25 11.43 -11.13
CA SER A 128 15.11 12.59 -11.35
C SER A 128 14.39 13.90 -11.01
N ALA A 129 13.11 14.03 -11.40
CA ALA A 129 12.28 15.18 -11.07
C ALA A 129 12.04 15.30 -9.55
N ILE A 130 11.73 14.17 -8.88
CA ILE A 130 11.59 14.10 -7.42
C ILE A 130 12.93 14.48 -6.77
N LYS A 131 14.05 13.92 -7.23
CA LYS A 131 15.37 14.15 -6.68
C LYS A 131 15.82 15.62 -6.85
N LYS A 132 15.61 16.21 -8.01
CA LYS A 132 15.86 17.64 -8.26
C LYS A 132 15.00 18.52 -7.36
N SER A 133 13.73 18.18 -7.21
CA SER A 133 12.83 18.91 -6.31
C SER A 133 13.12 18.64 -4.83
N SER A 134 13.83 17.56 -4.48
CA SER A 134 14.10 17.15 -3.08
C SER A 134 15.39 17.69 -2.49
N GLY A 135 16.29 18.34 -3.25
CA GLY A 135 17.61 18.77 -2.76
C GLY A 135 17.61 19.69 -1.53
N GLY A 136 16.53 20.50 -1.33
CA GLY A 136 16.26 21.21 -0.08
C GLY A 136 15.13 20.60 0.77
N ARG A 137 14.32 19.72 0.20
CA ARG A 137 13.04 19.25 0.77
C ARG A 137 13.20 18.22 1.87
N LYS A 138 14.23 17.37 1.86
CA LYS A 138 14.50 16.43 2.98
C LYS A 138 14.70 17.16 4.29
N LYS A 139 15.40 18.31 4.26
CA LYS A 139 15.57 19.18 5.45
C LYS A 139 14.23 19.78 5.87
N ILE A 140 13.40 20.23 4.91
CA ILE A 140 12.06 20.78 5.17
C ILE A 140 11.14 19.71 5.76
N VAL A 141 11.09 18.52 5.16
CA VAL A 141 10.30 17.38 5.67
C VAL A 141 10.69 17.01 7.10
N THR A 142 12.00 16.97 7.37
CA THR A 142 12.50 16.72 8.73
C THR A 142 12.10 17.83 9.71
N LYS A 143 12.17 19.10 9.29
CA LYS A 143 11.69 20.24 10.09
C LYS A 143 10.19 20.16 10.36
N ILE A 144 9.38 19.91 9.33
CA ILE A 144 7.92 19.75 9.47
C ILE A 144 7.58 18.61 10.43
N ARG A 145 8.24 17.46 10.30
CA ARG A 145 8.03 16.32 11.21
C ARG A 145 8.33 16.68 12.66
N LYS A 146 9.45 17.36 12.90
CA LYS A 146 9.83 17.83 14.25
C LYS A 146 8.82 18.83 14.78
N GLU A 147 8.39 19.77 13.95
CA GLU A 147 7.43 20.81 14.32
C GLU A 147 6.05 20.21 14.64
N LEU A 148 5.51 19.32 13.80
CA LEU A 148 4.29 18.59 14.08
C LEU A 148 4.36 17.88 15.44
N LYS A 149 5.44 17.13 15.69
CA LYS A 149 5.62 16.43 16.97
C LYS A 149 5.70 17.38 18.14
N ARG A 150 6.43 18.48 18.00
CA ARG A 150 6.61 19.51 19.04
C ARG A 150 5.27 20.15 19.40
N ARG A 151 4.47 20.56 18.39
CA ARG A 151 3.17 21.21 18.60
C ARG A 151 2.17 20.28 19.27
N LEU A 152 2.11 19.03 18.84
CA LEU A 152 1.21 18.05 19.46
C LEU A 152 1.57 17.83 20.92
N LYS A 153 2.84 17.63 21.24
CA LYS A 153 3.30 17.47 22.63
C LYS A 153 3.03 18.69 23.50
N ALA A 154 3.30 19.89 22.99
CA ALA A 154 3.06 21.14 23.71
C ALA A 154 1.57 21.40 24.03
N ASN A 155 0.66 20.73 23.34
CA ASN A 155 -0.80 20.79 23.56
C ASN A 155 -1.34 19.54 24.25
N GLY A 156 -0.50 18.78 24.97
CA GLY A 156 -0.93 17.68 25.85
C GLY A 156 -1.18 16.34 25.14
N ILE A 157 -0.64 16.13 23.92
CA ILE A 157 -0.60 14.81 23.27
C ILE A 157 0.82 14.27 23.39
N GLU A 158 1.11 13.61 24.53
CA GLU A 158 2.47 13.21 24.86
C GLU A 158 2.98 12.02 24.06
N ASP A 159 2.15 10.96 23.94
CA ASP A 159 2.52 9.76 23.18
C ASP A 159 2.07 9.85 21.73
N VAL A 160 2.81 10.63 20.98
CA VAL A 160 2.60 10.84 19.54
C VAL A 160 3.78 10.38 18.71
N ALA A 161 3.51 9.53 17.72
CA ALA A 161 4.48 9.16 16.71
C ALA A 161 4.15 9.86 15.38
N VAL A 162 5.11 10.60 14.83
CA VAL A 162 4.99 11.26 13.53
C VAL A 162 5.95 10.59 12.56
N LYS A 163 5.40 9.87 11.58
CA LYS A 163 6.15 9.19 10.51
C LYS A 163 5.98 9.97 9.21
N GLY A 164 7.08 10.36 8.57
CA GLY A 164 7.06 10.92 7.22
C GLY A 164 7.11 9.79 6.19
N ARG A 165 6.35 9.93 5.11
CA ARG A 165 6.31 8.98 3.99
C ARG A 165 6.42 9.75 2.68
N GLU A 166 7.39 9.38 1.87
CA GLU A 166 7.40 9.76 0.45
C GLU A 166 6.37 8.88 -0.28
N LYS A 167 5.60 9.48 -1.19
CA LYS A 167 4.68 8.71 -2.02
C LYS A 167 5.46 7.92 -3.06
N ASN A 168 5.00 6.70 -3.31
CA ASN A 168 5.58 5.84 -4.32
C ASN A 168 5.43 6.43 -5.72
N ILE A 169 6.38 6.14 -6.60
CA ILE A 169 6.51 6.72 -7.95
C ILE A 169 5.29 6.37 -8.81
N TYR A 170 4.79 5.15 -8.68
CA TYR A 170 3.60 4.71 -9.41
C TYR A 170 2.35 5.50 -9.01
N SER A 171 2.17 5.79 -7.71
CA SER A 171 1.06 6.65 -7.25
C SER A 171 1.13 8.06 -7.81
N ILE A 172 2.34 8.61 -7.93
CA ILE A 172 2.56 9.92 -8.56
C ILE A 172 2.23 9.84 -10.06
N TYR A 173 2.74 8.83 -10.76
CA TYR A 173 2.44 8.60 -12.17
C TYR A 173 0.94 8.46 -12.45
N ARG A 174 0.23 7.67 -11.64
CA ARG A 174 -1.23 7.54 -11.75
C ARG A 174 -1.94 8.87 -11.63
N LYS A 175 -1.52 9.71 -10.69
CA LYS A 175 -2.11 11.06 -10.52
C LYS A 175 -1.85 11.98 -11.70
N ILE A 176 -0.64 11.94 -12.27
CA ILE A 176 -0.31 12.67 -13.50
C ILE A 176 -1.26 12.23 -14.62
N LYS A 177 -1.36 10.92 -14.83
CA LYS A 177 -2.17 10.33 -15.90
C LYS A 177 -3.68 10.61 -15.72
N SER A 178 -4.21 10.47 -14.49
CA SER A 178 -5.64 10.60 -14.23
C SER A 178 -6.14 12.05 -14.18
N LYS A 179 -5.28 13.00 -13.78
CA LYS A 179 -5.64 14.40 -13.62
C LYS A 179 -5.16 15.30 -14.74
N HIS A 180 -4.41 14.75 -15.70
CA HIS A 180 -3.76 15.50 -16.79
C HIS A 180 -2.96 16.72 -16.31
N LYS A 181 -2.40 16.65 -15.08
CA LYS A 181 -1.65 17.74 -14.46
C LYS A 181 -0.15 17.50 -14.57
N PRO A 182 0.64 18.55 -14.84
CA PRO A 182 2.08 18.45 -14.84
C PRO A 182 2.61 18.08 -13.45
N PHE A 183 3.79 17.49 -13.40
CA PHE A 183 4.43 17.07 -12.13
C PHE A 183 4.56 18.22 -11.12
N SER A 184 4.81 19.45 -11.61
CA SER A 184 4.92 20.65 -10.77
C SER A 184 3.65 20.98 -9.97
N GLU A 185 2.48 20.57 -10.46
CA GLU A 185 1.19 20.79 -9.79
C GLU A 185 0.78 19.62 -8.86
N ILE A 186 1.58 18.54 -8.80
CA ILE A 186 1.35 17.45 -7.86
C ILE A 186 1.97 17.83 -6.53
N LEU A 187 1.18 18.56 -5.76
CA LEU A 187 1.58 19.17 -4.50
C LEU A 187 1.75 18.18 -3.34
N ASP A 188 1.22 16.96 -3.47
CA ASP A 188 1.10 16.00 -2.36
C ASP A 188 2.13 14.85 -2.42
N VAL A 189 3.37 15.19 -2.77
CA VAL A 189 4.49 14.21 -2.83
C VAL A 189 4.87 13.69 -1.45
N TYR A 190 4.66 14.48 -0.39
CA TYR A 190 5.02 14.12 0.98
C TYR A 190 3.77 13.94 1.85
N GLY A 191 3.70 12.79 2.48
CA GLY A 191 2.66 12.46 3.46
C GLY A 191 3.25 12.31 4.86
N PHE A 192 2.48 12.69 5.87
CA PHE A 192 2.80 12.42 7.27
C PHE A 192 1.71 11.56 7.88
N ARG A 193 2.11 10.58 8.67
CA ARG A 193 1.19 9.78 9.47
C ARG A 193 1.44 10.11 10.94
N ILE A 194 0.37 10.55 11.60
CA ILE A 194 0.35 10.82 13.04
C ILE A 194 -0.37 9.65 13.70
N LEU A 195 0.29 9.00 14.64
CA LEU A 195 -0.26 7.91 15.43
C LEU A 195 -0.42 8.40 16.85
N VAL A 196 -1.63 8.26 17.38
CA VAL A 196 -2.03 8.60 18.76
C VAL A 196 -2.75 7.42 19.41
N ASP A 197 -3.10 7.51 20.68
CA ASP A 197 -3.65 6.37 21.40
C ASP A 197 -5.18 6.29 21.37
N SER A 198 -5.87 7.45 21.32
CA SER A 198 -7.34 7.51 21.36
C SER A 198 -7.93 8.20 20.13
N VAL A 199 -9.23 7.94 19.90
CA VAL A 199 -10.01 8.65 18.85
C VAL A 199 -10.11 10.13 19.18
N ASP A 200 -10.30 10.47 20.44
CA ASP A 200 -10.36 11.87 20.89
C ASP A 200 -9.05 12.59 20.58
N ASP A 201 -7.90 11.95 20.78
CA ASP A 201 -6.62 12.52 20.43
C ASP A 201 -6.44 12.66 18.91
N CYS A 202 -7.11 11.86 18.08
CA CYS A 202 -7.13 12.09 16.64
C CYS A 202 -7.78 13.43 16.30
N TYR A 203 -8.96 13.72 16.85
CA TYR A 203 -9.68 14.98 16.60
C TYR A 203 -8.98 16.19 17.25
N ARG A 204 -8.45 16.02 18.47
CA ARG A 204 -7.62 17.05 19.13
C ARG A 204 -6.38 17.37 18.27
N SER A 205 -5.68 16.33 17.77
CA SER A 205 -4.53 16.50 16.88
C SER A 205 -4.89 17.29 15.62
N LEU A 206 -6.06 17.00 15.02
CA LEU A 206 -6.54 17.72 13.85
C LEU A 206 -6.72 19.22 14.18
N GLY A 207 -7.41 19.56 15.26
CA GLY A 207 -7.60 20.94 15.70
C GLY A 207 -6.28 21.66 15.95
N ILE A 208 -5.35 21.01 16.65
CA ILE A 208 -4.01 21.56 16.94
C ILE A 208 -3.27 21.87 15.64
N ILE A 209 -3.19 20.92 14.70
CA ILE A 209 -2.42 21.15 13.46
C ILE A 209 -3.08 22.18 12.54
N HIS A 210 -4.42 22.27 12.50
CA HIS A 210 -5.13 23.29 11.73
C HIS A 210 -4.96 24.70 12.30
N ASN A 211 -4.72 24.84 13.61
CA ASN A 211 -4.40 26.13 14.23
C ASN A 211 -2.99 26.63 13.85
N TYR A 212 -2.05 25.72 13.53
CA TYR A 212 -0.66 26.08 13.21
C TYR A 212 -0.35 26.07 11.71
N PHE A 213 -1.11 25.34 10.91
CA PHE A 213 -0.91 25.19 9.48
C PHE A 213 -2.24 25.40 8.74
N SER A 214 -2.23 26.21 7.70
CA SER A 214 -3.44 26.52 6.93
C SER A 214 -3.94 25.27 6.18
N PRO A 215 -5.18 24.81 6.44
CA PRO A 215 -5.75 23.71 5.69
C PRO A 215 -6.07 24.13 4.25
N ILE A 216 -5.94 23.19 3.32
CA ILE A 216 -6.34 23.37 1.92
C ILE A 216 -7.81 22.98 1.79
N GLU A 217 -8.62 23.87 1.24
CA GLU A 217 -10.07 23.67 1.05
C GLU A 217 -10.38 22.37 0.29
N ASN A 218 -11.50 21.74 0.65
CA ASN A 218 -12.00 20.51 0.03
C ASN A 218 -11.01 19.32 0.08
N ARG A 219 -10.02 19.33 1.00
CA ARG A 219 -9.03 18.29 1.16
C ARG A 219 -9.12 17.55 2.49
N PHE A 220 -10.12 17.84 3.29
CA PHE A 220 -10.40 17.09 4.52
C PHE A 220 -11.32 15.90 4.22
N LYS A 221 -11.02 14.75 4.85
CA LYS A 221 -11.86 13.55 4.80
C LYS A 221 -11.80 12.84 6.15
N ASP A 222 -12.95 12.58 6.71
CA ASP A 222 -13.12 11.84 7.95
C ASP A 222 -13.49 10.38 7.65
N TYR A 223 -12.50 9.52 7.71
CA TYR A 223 -12.70 8.07 7.62
C TYR A 223 -12.74 7.39 9.00
N ILE A 224 -12.76 8.14 10.12
CA ILE A 224 -13.06 7.60 11.44
C ILE A 224 -14.56 7.52 11.60
N ALA A 225 -15.27 8.62 11.32
CA ALA A 225 -16.73 8.68 11.36
C ALA A 225 -17.39 7.84 10.26
N ILE A 226 -16.80 7.84 9.04
CA ILE A 226 -17.31 7.09 7.88
C ILE A 226 -16.17 6.21 7.33
N PRO A 227 -15.98 5.00 7.87
CA PRO A 227 -14.93 4.08 7.42
C PRO A 227 -15.07 3.70 5.95
N LYS A 228 -13.96 3.40 5.29
CA LYS A 228 -14.00 2.85 3.94
C LYS A 228 -14.55 1.42 3.95
N SER A 229 -15.01 0.93 2.80
CA SER A 229 -15.55 -0.42 2.64
C SER A 229 -14.60 -1.56 3.08
N ASN A 230 -13.30 -1.29 3.15
CA ASN A 230 -12.27 -2.21 3.65
C ASN A 230 -11.92 -2.00 5.14
N GLY A 231 -12.75 -1.27 5.90
CA GLY A 231 -12.54 -1.00 7.33
C GLY A 231 -11.44 0.03 7.65
N TYR A 232 -10.85 0.68 6.64
CA TYR A 232 -9.83 1.71 6.86
C TYR A 232 -10.39 2.93 7.57
N GLN A 233 -9.74 3.35 8.67
CA GLN A 233 -10.09 4.51 9.47
C GLN A 233 -8.89 5.44 9.64
N ALA A 234 -9.08 6.72 9.37
CA ALA A 234 -8.12 7.81 9.62
C ALA A 234 -8.78 9.17 9.32
N LEU A 235 -8.29 10.24 9.92
CA LEU A 235 -8.54 11.60 9.43
C LEU A 235 -7.49 11.94 8.37
N HIS A 236 -7.93 12.44 7.22
CA HIS A 236 -7.05 12.92 6.16
C HIS A 236 -7.23 14.42 5.99
N THR A 237 -6.14 15.15 6.00
CA THR A 237 -6.13 16.59 5.71
C THR A 237 -4.91 16.96 4.88
N SER A 238 -5.04 17.98 4.04
CA SER A 238 -3.91 18.59 3.32
C SER A 238 -3.69 20.00 3.84
N LEU A 239 -2.44 20.35 4.10
CA LEU A 239 -2.04 21.57 4.78
C LEU A 239 -0.95 22.28 4.00
N LEU A 240 -0.90 23.60 4.12
CA LEU A 240 0.26 24.40 3.77
C LEU A 240 1.15 24.54 5.02
N ALA A 241 2.27 23.85 5.00
CA ALA A 241 3.25 23.87 6.08
C ALA A 241 4.30 24.97 5.87
N LEU A 242 5.47 24.84 6.48
CA LEU A 242 6.56 25.80 6.39
C LEU A 242 6.84 26.23 4.93
N ASN A 243 6.94 27.53 4.69
CA ASN A 243 7.16 28.14 3.37
C ASN A 243 6.06 27.76 2.33
N ALA A 244 4.79 27.68 2.78
CA ALA A 244 3.65 27.25 1.97
C ALA A 244 3.85 25.88 1.30
N PHE A 245 4.66 25.01 1.92
CA PHE A 245 4.93 23.67 1.41
C PHE A 245 3.71 22.76 1.64
N PRO A 246 3.09 22.21 0.58
CA PRO A 246 1.90 21.39 0.73
C PRO A 246 2.26 19.99 1.24
N ILE A 247 1.54 19.55 2.26
CA ILE A 247 1.67 18.23 2.86
C ILE A 247 0.30 17.57 3.01
N GLU A 248 0.27 16.25 2.94
CA GLU A 248 -0.88 15.44 3.34
C GLU A 248 -0.60 14.86 4.73
N VAL A 249 -1.57 14.99 5.64
CA VAL A 249 -1.47 14.42 6.98
C VAL A 249 -2.59 13.41 7.18
N GLN A 250 -2.22 12.22 7.65
CA GLN A 250 -3.13 11.16 8.05
C GLN A 250 -3.00 11.01 9.56
N ILE A 251 -4.13 11.08 10.28
CA ILE A 251 -4.16 10.93 11.73
C ILE A 251 -5.01 9.71 12.04
N GLN A 252 -4.48 8.80 12.84
CA GLN A 252 -5.17 7.57 13.23
C GLN A 252 -4.64 7.07 14.57
N THR A 253 -5.39 6.21 15.23
CA THR A 253 -4.91 5.54 16.43
C THR A 253 -3.90 4.43 16.06
N ARG A 254 -3.09 4.00 17.04
CA ARG A 254 -2.20 2.84 16.87
C ARG A 254 -3.01 1.60 16.50
N ASN A 255 -4.15 1.39 17.15
CA ASN A 255 -5.04 0.25 16.88
C ASN A 255 -5.61 0.28 15.47
N MET A 256 -6.05 1.45 14.95
CA MET A 256 -6.49 1.59 13.56
C MET A 256 -5.35 1.29 12.57
N SER A 257 -4.11 1.67 12.93
CA SER A 257 -2.92 1.38 12.12
C SER A 257 -2.62 -0.11 12.10
N VAL A 258 -2.86 -0.84 13.19
CA VAL A 258 -2.63 -2.29 13.34
C VAL A 258 -3.82 -3.07 12.76
N SER A 259 -5.06 -2.66 13.02
CA SER A 259 -6.26 -3.31 12.48
C SER A 259 -6.28 -3.32 10.95
N TYR A 260 -5.65 -2.32 10.34
CA TYR A 260 -5.44 -2.28 8.89
C TYR A 260 -4.38 -3.29 8.41
N THR A 261 -3.53 -3.79 9.30
CA THR A 261 -2.57 -4.88 9.05
C THR A 261 -3.08 -6.24 9.54
N HIS A 262 -4.11 -6.27 10.41
CA HIS A 262 -4.81 -7.49 10.79
C HIS A 262 -5.98 -7.72 9.85
N LEU A 263 -5.99 -8.85 9.21
CA LEU A 263 -7.03 -9.34 8.31
C LEU A 263 -8.37 -9.51 9.03
N THR A 264 -9.19 -8.48 9.06
CA THR A 264 -10.62 -8.68 9.21
C THR A 264 -11.16 -9.07 7.84
N LEU A 265 -11.29 -10.37 7.61
CA LEU A 265 -12.12 -10.86 6.50
C LEU A 265 -13.51 -10.25 6.67
N PRO A 266 -14.09 -9.62 5.65
CA PRO A 266 -15.50 -9.29 5.71
C PRO A 266 -16.23 -10.61 5.92
N THR A 267 -16.96 -10.73 7.03
CA THR A 267 -17.98 -11.76 7.19
C THR A 267 -18.96 -11.55 6.06
N ILE A 268 -18.88 -12.40 5.06
CA ILE A 268 -19.88 -12.43 3.99
C ILE A 268 -21.10 -13.05 4.64
N ASN A 269 -22.00 -12.21 5.16
CA ASN A 269 -23.36 -12.62 5.44
C ASN A 269 -24.04 -12.85 4.10
N TRP A 270 -24.38 -14.11 3.81
CA TRP A 270 -25.19 -14.54 2.68
C TRP A 270 -26.64 -14.07 2.88
#